data_1ffa50fbde204e38d0f5dc735ecf97d4
#
_entry.id   1ffa50fbde204e38d0f5dc735ecf97d4
#
_cell.length_a   1.000
_cell.length_b   1.000
_cell.length_c   1.000
_cell.angle_alpha   90.00
_cell.angle_beta   90.00
_cell.angle_gamma   90.00
#
_symmetry.space_group_name_H-M   'P 1'
#
loop_
_entity.id
_entity.type
_entity.pdbx_description
1 polymer ?
#
loop_
_entity_poly.entity_id
_entity_poly.type
_entity_poly.pdbx_seq_one_letter_code
_entity_poly.pdbx_strand_id
1 'polypeptide(L)'
;MSQKMGLCPVIYVQEDINMNDKLKQQLDFILEIDKEKNILRQTHLSGHGRRENDAEHAWHMAIMAYLLKEYSNEPVDITKVMIMCLIHDIVEIDAGDTYAYDTEGLKTQKAREDAAKERIFSLLPNAQKEELTALFDEFEEARTAESRFAHVMDNLQPLLLNNSNGGADWREHEVYASQVYGRQQKTRYGSKQLYEITDQILKENIKKGNIKE
;
A
#
# COMPACT_ATOMS: atom_id res chain seq x y z
N MET A 1 8.80 -6.30 32.06
CA MET A 1 9.91 -5.31 31.95
C MET A 1 9.85 -4.79 30.53
N SER A 2 9.21 -3.61 30.35
CA SER A 2 9.05 -2.97 29.03
C SER A 2 10.36 -2.25 28.68
N GLN A 3 11.11 -2.76 27.72
CA GLN A 3 12.21 -2.00 27.11
C GLN A 3 11.57 -0.91 26.22
N LYS A 4 11.66 0.32 26.69
CA LYS A 4 11.49 1.49 25.83
C LYS A 4 12.62 1.44 24.79
N MET A 5 12.28 1.12 23.56
CA MET A 5 13.18 1.36 22.42
C MET A 5 13.37 2.87 22.31
N GLY A 6 14.50 3.34 22.84
CA GLY A 6 14.94 4.71 22.67
C GLY A 6 15.18 4.96 21.18
N LEU A 7 14.66 6.06 20.68
CA LEU A 7 15.05 6.62 19.40
C LEU A 7 16.59 6.66 19.36
N CYS A 8 17.17 5.87 18.47
CA CYS A 8 18.60 5.99 18.19
C CYS A 8 18.80 7.36 17.52
N PRO A 9 19.53 8.30 18.15
CA PRO A 9 19.82 9.54 17.44
C PRO A 9 20.68 9.18 16.24
N VAL A 10 20.21 9.53 15.04
CA VAL A 10 21.04 9.44 13.85
C VAL A 10 22.24 10.35 14.09
N ILE A 11 23.39 9.73 14.40
CA ILE A 11 24.65 10.45 14.54
C ILE A 11 25.09 10.86 13.14
N TYR A 12 24.54 11.99 12.64
CA TYR A 12 25.26 12.72 11.61
C TYR A 12 26.58 13.14 12.24
N VAL A 13 27.70 12.78 11.62
CA VAL A 13 29.00 13.35 11.96
C VAL A 13 28.85 14.87 11.79
N GLN A 14 28.70 15.56 12.92
CA GLN A 14 28.19 16.92 13.02
C GLN A 14 29.31 17.97 12.79
N GLU A 15 30.42 17.54 12.21
CA GLU A 15 31.54 18.40 11.88
C GLU A 15 31.61 18.53 10.35
N ASP A 16 31.30 19.73 9.83
CA ASP A 16 31.57 20.27 8.48
C ASP A 16 30.54 20.17 7.35
N ILE A 17 29.30 19.71 7.56
CA ILE A 17 28.26 19.90 6.53
C ILE A 17 27.33 21.05 6.95
N ASN A 18 27.47 22.21 6.31
CA ASN A 18 26.51 23.32 6.43
C ASN A 18 25.19 22.96 5.71
N MET A 19 24.42 22.08 6.33
CA MET A 19 23.16 21.58 5.79
C MET A 19 22.05 22.58 6.08
N ASN A 20 21.34 23.03 5.05
CA ASN A 20 20.19 23.90 5.26
C ASN A 20 19.00 23.09 5.85
N ASP A 21 18.09 23.77 6.56
CA ASP A 21 16.97 23.14 7.26
C ASP A 21 16.08 22.31 6.32
N LYS A 22 15.90 22.77 5.09
CA LYS A 22 15.10 22.05 4.08
C LYS A 22 15.72 20.69 3.75
N LEU A 23 17.02 20.63 3.49
CA LEU A 23 17.70 19.35 3.20
C LEU A 23 17.65 18.44 4.42
N LYS A 24 17.83 18.98 5.62
CA LYS A 24 17.72 18.19 6.86
C LYS A 24 16.34 17.55 6.98
N GLN A 25 15.25 18.30 6.80
CA GLN A 25 13.88 17.79 6.84
C GLN A 25 13.66 16.66 5.81
N GLN A 26 14.17 16.84 4.58
CA GLN A 26 14.07 15.83 3.53
C GLN A 26 14.81 14.54 3.92
N LEU A 27 16.02 14.65 4.48
CA LEU A 27 16.78 13.46 4.91
C LEU A 27 16.14 12.79 6.13
N ASP A 28 15.59 13.54 7.07
CA ASP A 28 14.85 12.98 8.21
C ASP A 28 13.61 12.21 7.72
N PHE A 29 12.88 12.74 6.75
CA PHE A 29 11.76 12.04 6.12
C PHE A 29 12.20 10.77 5.39
N ILE A 30 13.29 10.82 4.61
CA ILE A 30 13.83 9.64 3.90
C ILE A 30 14.19 8.51 4.89
N LEU A 31 14.73 8.87 6.06
CA LEU A 31 15.03 7.87 7.10
C LEU A 31 13.77 7.37 7.81
N GLU A 32 12.76 8.23 7.95
CA GLU A 32 11.47 7.83 8.54
C GLU A 32 10.76 6.77 7.70
N ILE A 33 10.68 6.99 6.38
CA ILE A 33 10.02 6.04 5.49
C ILE A 33 10.76 4.70 5.34
N ASP A 34 12.04 4.61 5.73
CA ASP A 34 12.75 3.33 5.80
C ASP A 34 12.07 2.33 6.76
N LYS A 35 11.32 2.83 7.73
CA LYS A 35 10.60 2.00 8.70
C LYS A 35 9.47 1.18 8.09
N GLU A 36 8.91 1.60 6.96
CA GLU A 36 7.89 0.87 6.21
C GLU A 36 8.33 -0.57 5.87
N LYS A 37 9.64 -0.79 5.70
CA LYS A 37 10.23 -2.12 5.49
C LYS A 37 10.02 -3.09 6.65
N ASN A 38 9.65 -2.60 7.83
CA ASN A 38 9.38 -3.43 9.01
C ASN A 38 7.90 -3.77 9.18
N ILE A 39 7.01 -3.18 8.38
CA ILE A 39 5.58 -3.46 8.44
C ILE A 39 5.29 -4.67 7.56
N LEU A 40 4.78 -5.74 8.16
CA LEU A 40 4.55 -7.01 7.45
C LEU A 40 3.08 -7.18 7.12
N ARG A 41 2.81 -7.41 5.86
CA ARG A 41 1.48 -7.72 5.31
C ARG A 41 1.09 -9.18 5.59
N GLN A 42 -0.19 -9.49 5.41
CA GLN A 42 -0.66 -10.88 5.52
C GLN A 42 -0.35 -11.72 4.27
N THR A 43 0.00 -11.08 3.16
CA THR A 43 0.32 -11.73 1.88
C THR A 43 1.76 -12.24 1.87
N HIS A 44 1.96 -13.48 1.42
CA HIS A 44 3.30 -14.05 1.21
C HIS A 44 3.85 -13.70 -0.17
N LEU A 45 5.17 -13.59 -0.26
CA LEU A 45 5.88 -13.46 -1.54
C LEU A 45 5.59 -14.68 -2.44
N SER A 46 5.83 -14.55 -3.74
CA SER A 46 5.69 -15.64 -4.71
C SER A 46 6.52 -16.85 -4.28
N GLY A 47 5.97 -18.07 -4.45
CA GLY A 47 6.58 -19.31 -3.95
C GLY A 47 6.31 -19.57 -2.46
N HIS A 48 5.40 -18.84 -1.84
CA HIS A 48 5.00 -18.98 -0.43
C HIS A 48 6.19 -18.92 0.54
N GLY A 49 7.06 -17.92 0.33
CA GLY A 49 8.23 -17.67 1.18
C GLY A 49 7.85 -16.92 2.47
N ARG A 50 8.56 -15.86 2.78
CA ARG A 50 8.18 -14.97 3.89
C ARG A 50 7.01 -14.06 3.50
N ARG A 51 6.41 -13.42 4.50
CA ARG A 51 5.45 -12.33 4.26
C ARG A 51 6.11 -11.14 3.58
N GLU A 52 5.39 -10.49 2.71
CA GLU A 52 5.76 -9.23 2.07
C GLU A 52 5.74 -8.10 3.10
N ASN A 53 6.57 -7.06 2.91
CA ASN A 53 6.43 -5.81 3.65
C ASN A 53 5.81 -4.71 2.76
N ASP A 54 5.36 -3.59 3.37
CA ASP A 54 4.66 -2.53 2.66
C ASP A 54 5.54 -1.85 1.60
N ALA A 55 6.83 -1.65 1.86
CA ALA A 55 7.74 -1.07 0.87
C ALA A 55 7.91 -1.96 -0.37
N GLU A 56 7.91 -3.29 -0.21
CA GLU A 56 7.94 -4.26 -1.33
C GLU A 56 6.63 -4.24 -2.11
N HIS A 57 5.50 -4.15 -1.41
CA HIS A 57 4.18 -3.99 -1.99
C HIS A 57 4.10 -2.70 -2.83
N ALA A 58 4.43 -1.57 -2.25
CA ALA A 58 4.42 -0.25 -2.90
C ALA A 58 5.30 -0.21 -4.15
N TRP A 59 6.54 -0.74 -4.05
CA TRP A 59 7.44 -0.87 -5.20
C TRP A 59 6.83 -1.74 -6.30
N HIS A 60 6.27 -2.90 -5.95
CA HIS A 60 5.66 -3.83 -6.92
C HIS A 60 4.47 -3.17 -7.62
N MET A 61 3.59 -2.51 -6.87
CA MET A 61 2.47 -1.75 -7.41
C MET A 61 2.90 -0.68 -8.41
N ALA A 62 3.94 0.11 -8.08
CA ALA A 62 4.43 1.16 -8.96
C ALA A 62 4.94 0.61 -10.30
N ILE A 63 5.66 -0.52 -10.28
CA ILE A 63 6.11 -1.21 -11.51
C ILE A 63 4.91 -1.79 -12.29
N MET A 64 3.94 -2.39 -11.60
CA MET A 64 2.71 -2.88 -12.23
C MET A 64 1.94 -1.74 -12.91
N ALA A 65 1.79 -0.60 -12.24
CA ALA A 65 1.12 0.58 -12.80
C ALA A 65 1.78 1.03 -14.12
N TYR A 66 3.11 1.12 -14.14
CA TYR A 66 3.84 1.47 -15.36
C TYR A 66 3.63 0.48 -16.50
N LEU A 67 3.69 -0.83 -16.21
CA LEU A 67 3.55 -1.90 -17.20
C LEU A 67 2.10 -2.03 -17.71
N LEU A 68 1.11 -1.80 -16.84
CA LEU A 68 -0.30 -2.04 -17.12
C LEU A 68 -1.09 -0.77 -17.47
N LYS A 69 -0.44 0.38 -17.65
CA LYS A 69 -1.08 1.68 -17.90
C LYS A 69 -2.04 1.70 -19.08
N GLU A 70 -1.77 0.88 -20.10
CA GLU A 70 -2.63 0.76 -21.29
C GLU A 70 -4.00 0.14 -21.00
N TYR A 71 -4.16 -0.54 -19.85
CA TYR A 71 -5.40 -1.17 -19.41
C TYR A 71 -6.25 -0.26 -18.50
N SER A 72 -5.81 0.97 -18.22
CA SER A 72 -6.64 1.95 -17.53
C SER A 72 -7.89 2.29 -18.38
N ASN A 73 -9.04 2.43 -17.69
CA ASN A 73 -10.29 2.83 -18.38
C ASN A 73 -10.22 4.22 -19.02
N GLU A 74 -9.40 5.09 -18.47
CA GLU A 74 -9.23 6.49 -18.86
C GLU A 74 -7.73 6.81 -18.96
N PRO A 75 -7.32 7.80 -19.78
CA PRO A 75 -5.93 8.26 -19.77
C PRO A 75 -5.52 8.73 -18.36
N VAL A 76 -4.33 8.35 -17.90
CA VAL A 76 -3.79 8.68 -16.58
C VAL A 76 -2.40 9.29 -16.68
N ASP A 77 -2.07 10.20 -15.77
CA ASP A 77 -0.69 10.57 -15.50
C ASP A 77 -0.02 9.44 -14.71
N ILE A 78 0.76 8.63 -15.44
CA ILE A 78 1.39 7.46 -14.86
C ILE A 78 2.42 7.80 -13.77
N THR A 79 3.06 8.96 -13.87
CA THR A 79 4.00 9.41 -12.84
C THR A 79 3.26 9.65 -11.54
N LYS A 80 2.12 10.31 -11.61
CA LYS A 80 1.24 10.55 -10.46
C LYS A 80 0.73 9.25 -9.85
N VAL A 81 0.26 8.30 -10.68
CA VAL A 81 -0.17 6.96 -10.23
C VAL A 81 0.96 6.24 -9.49
N MET A 82 2.18 6.23 -10.06
CA MET A 82 3.33 5.58 -9.41
C MET A 82 3.68 6.20 -8.06
N ILE A 83 3.61 7.53 -7.93
CA ILE A 83 3.86 8.19 -6.64
C ILE A 83 2.75 7.81 -5.64
N MET A 84 1.48 7.82 -6.04
CA MET A 84 0.37 7.34 -5.20
C MET A 84 0.62 5.91 -4.69
N CYS A 85 1.02 4.99 -5.57
CA CYS A 85 1.37 3.62 -5.19
C CYS A 85 2.52 3.56 -4.18
N LEU A 86 3.51 4.46 -4.28
CA LEU A 86 4.67 4.46 -3.41
C LEU A 86 4.42 5.08 -2.04
N ILE A 87 3.37 5.88 -1.88
CA ILE A 87 3.15 6.64 -0.63
C ILE A 87 1.90 6.21 0.15
N HIS A 88 1.02 5.37 -0.43
CA HIS A 88 -0.30 5.08 0.15
C HIS A 88 -0.23 4.37 1.51
N ASP A 89 0.74 3.49 1.71
CA ASP A 89 0.92 2.72 2.94
C ASP A 89 1.96 3.34 3.91
N ILE A 90 2.61 4.48 3.58
CA ILE A 90 3.59 5.13 4.47
C ILE A 90 2.99 5.44 5.86
N VAL A 91 1.70 5.70 5.94
CA VAL A 91 0.99 5.95 7.20
C VAL A 91 0.97 4.73 8.12
N GLU A 92 1.16 3.54 7.59
CA GLU A 92 1.19 2.30 8.34
C GLU A 92 2.41 2.16 9.24
N ILE A 93 3.45 2.99 9.04
CA ILE A 93 4.58 3.10 9.97
C ILE A 93 4.12 3.34 11.41
N ASP A 94 3.08 4.15 11.61
CA ASP A 94 2.49 4.41 12.92
C ASP A 94 1.15 3.68 13.13
N ALA A 95 0.35 3.56 12.07
CA ALA A 95 -0.97 2.95 12.12
C ALA A 95 -0.92 1.42 12.20
N GLY A 96 0.13 0.80 11.59
CA GLY A 96 0.23 -0.64 11.37
C GLY A 96 -0.68 -1.13 10.25
N ASP A 97 -0.25 -2.17 9.53
CA ASP A 97 -1.07 -2.83 8.50
C ASP A 97 -2.36 -3.35 9.12
N THR A 98 -3.48 -2.96 8.54
CA THR A 98 -4.80 -3.46 8.93
C THR A 98 -5.27 -4.47 7.89
N TYR A 99 -5.29 -5.75 8.28
CA TYR A 99 -5.74 -6.80 7.38
C TYR A 99 -7.12 -6.51 6.79
N ALA A 100 -7.23 -6.59 5.48
CA ALA A 100 -8.43 -6.17 4.73
C ALA A 100 -9.75 -6.84 5.18
N TYR A 101 -9.68 -7.95 5.91
CA TYR A 101 -10.83 -8.69 6.42
C TYR A 101 -10.94 -8.65 7.94
N ASP A 102 -10.12 -7.84 8.63
CA ASP A 102 -10.23 -7.59 10.08
C ASP A 102 -11.28 -6.52 10.37
N THR A 103 -12.50 -6.94 10.63
CA THR A 103 -13.65 -6.04 10.89
C THR A 103 -13.50 -5.16 12.14
N GLU A 104 -12.70 -5.58 13.12
CA GLU A 104 -12.46 -4.77 14.34
C GLU A 104 -11.36 -3.74 14.08
N GLY A 105 -10.26 -4.14 13.44
CA GLY A 105 -9.17 -3.22 13.06
C GLY A 105 -9.64 -2.10 12.15
N LEU A 106 -10.51 -2.40 11.19
CA LEU A 106 -11.08 -1.43 10.25
C LEU A 106 -11.88 -0.28 10.94
N LYS A 107 -12.46 -0.50 12.13
CA LYS A 107 -13.22 0.54 12.85
C LYS A 107 -12.36 1.71 13.33
N THR A 108 -11.09 1.47 13.60
CA THR A 108 -10.14 2.49 14.09
C THR A 108 -9.10 2.90 13.04
N GLN A 109 -9.05 2.20 11.92
CA GLN A 109 -8.04 2.38 10.87
C GLN A 109 -7.93 3.84 10.44
N LYS A 110 -9.04 4.43 9.99
CA LYS A 110 -9.02 5.82 9.51
C LYS A 110 -8.45 6.82 10.53
N ALA A 111 -8.84 6.71 11.79
CA ALA A 111 -8.35 7.62 12.82
C ALA A 111 -6.85 7.45 13.10
N ARG A 112 -6.34 6.21 13.02
CA ARG A 112 -4.91 5.91 13.16
C ARG A 112 -4.11 6.45 11.98
N GLU A 113 -4.60 6.23 10.76
CA GLU A 113 -3.99 6.70 9.53
C GLU A 113 -4.00 8.22 9.41
N ASP A 114 -5.10 8.90 9.79
CA ASP A 114 -5.18 10.36 9.81
C ASP A 114 -4.14 10.98 10.78
N ALA A 115 -3.94 10.38 11.96
CA ALA A 115 -2.92 10.82 12.91
C ALA A 115 -1.50 10.54 12.40
N ALA A 116 -1.27 9.38 11.80
CA ALA A 116 -0.01 8.99 11.20
C ALA A 116 0.37 9.91 10.03
N LYS A 117 -0.57 10.21 9.15
CA LYS A 117 -0.43 11.13 8.02
C LYS A 117 0.08 12.50 8.50
N GLU A 118 -0.60 13.10 9.48
CA GLU A 118 -0.20 14.42 9.99
C GLU A 118 1.22 14.38 10.58
N ARG A 119 1.57 13.37 11.35
CA ARG A 119 2.89 13.25 11.94
C ARG A 119 3.98 13.05 10.88
N ILE A 120 3.81 12.08 9.99
CA ILE A 120 4.85 11.67 9.05
C ILE A 120 5.11 12.75 8.01
N PHE A 121 4.07 13.29 7.38
CA PHE A 121 4.25 14.33 6.37
C PHE A 121 4.67 15.67 6.97
N SER A 122 4.47 15.92 8.30
CA SER A 122 5.00 17.10 8.97
C SER A 122 6.54 17.16 9.05
N LEU A 123 7.22 16.06 8.79
CA LEU A 123 8.68 16.01 8.71
C LEU A 123 9.21 16.73 7.47
N LEU A 124 8.39 16.86 6.43
CA LEU A 124 8.75 17.49 5.17
C LEU A 124 8.68 19.01 5.23
N PRO A 125 9.44 19.71 4.36
CA PRO A 125 9.20 21.11 4.07
C PRO A 125 7.76 21.36 3.60
N ASN A 126 7.16 22.50 3.99
CA ASN A 126 5.73 22.78 3.79
C ASN A 126 5.22 22.47 2.37
N ALA A 127 5.93 22.89 1.33
CA ALA A 127 5.49 22.66 -0.05
C ALA A 127 5.42 21.16 -0.40
N GLN A 128 6.38 20.35 0.07
CA GLN A 128 6.37 18.90 -0.16
C GLN A 128 5.36 18.20 0.75
N LYS A 129 5.16 18.69 1.99
CA LYS A 129 4.06 18.22 2.86
C LYS A 129 2.73 18.39 2.17
N GLU A 130 2.43 19.58 1.65
CA GLU A 130 1.16 19.89 0.96
C GLU A 130 0.97 19.01 -0.28
N GLU A 131 2.02 18.84 -1.09
CA GLU A 131 1.99 18.03 -2.30
C GLU A 131 1.71 16.53 -2.00
N LEU A 132 2.46 15.92 -1.08
CA LEU A 132 2.29 14.50 -0.75
C LEU A 132 0.99 14.24 0.02
N THR A 133 0.57 15.18 0.88
CA THR A 133 -0.74 15.09 1.54
C THR A 133 -1.87 15.10 0.51
N ALA A 134 -1.81 15.99 -0.49
CA ALA A 134 -2.84 16.06 -1.53
C ALA A 134 -2.89 14.77 -2.38
N LEU A 135 -1.74 14.18 -2.70
CA LEU A 135 -1.67 12.91 -3.43
C LEU A 135 -2.21 11.74 -2.61
N PHE A 136 -1.89 11.70 -1.32
CA PHE A 136 -2.42 10.69 -0.40
C PHE A 136 -3.95 10.82 -0.26
N ASP A 137 -4.45 12.04 -0.03
CA ASP A 137 -5.89 12.28 0.09
C ASP A 137 -6.63 11.95 -1.21
N GLU A 138 -6.04 12.23 -2.36
CA GLU A 138 -6.61 11.86 -3.67
C GLU A 138 -6.65 10.34 -3.86
N PHE A 139 -5.61 9.61 -3.42
CA PHE A 139 -5.64 8.16 -3.41
C PHE A 139 -6.81 7.65 -2.57
N GLU A 140 -6.91 8.09 -1.31
CA GLU A 140 -7.98 7.68 -0.40
C GLU A 140 -9.41 7.98 -0.93
N GLU A 141 -9.60 9.11 -1.58
CA GLU A 141 -10.89 9.50 -2.15
C GLU A 141 -11.34 8.62 -3.33
N ALA A 142 -10.41 8.02 -4.06
CA ALA A 142 -10.64 7.13 -5.20
C ALA A 142 -11.57 7.73 -6.28
N ARG A 143 -11.48 9.06 -6.53
CA ARG A 143 -12.41 9.78 -7.44
C ARG A 143 -11.81 10.10 -8.79
N THR A 144 -10.49 10.29 -8.89
CA THR A 144 -9.81 10.58 -10.16
C THR A 144 -9.49 9.30 -10.93
N ALA A 145 -9.15 9.42 -12.20
CA ALA A 145 -8.72 8.29 -13.02
C ALA A 145 -7.44 7.68 -12.44
N GLU A 146 -6.50 8.54 -12.00
CA GLU A 146 -5.24 8.14 -11.41
C GLU A 146 -5.44 7.35 -10.11
N SER A 147 -6.23 7.87 -9.18
CA SER A 147 -6.47 7.20 -7.90
C SER A 147 -7.23 5.88 -8.09
N ARG A 148 -8.23 5.84 -8.98
CA ARG A 148 -8.91 4.57 -9.30
C ARG A 148 -7.96 3.54 -9.89
N PHE A 149 -7.02 3.96 -10.76
CA PHE A 149 -6.06 3.04 -11.36
C PHE A 149 -4.97 2.60 -10.35
N ALA A 150 -4.56 3.48 -9.44
CA ALA A 150 -3.69 3.10 -8.31
C ALA A 150 -4.35 2.03 -7.42
N HIS A 151 -5.64 2.18 -7.08
CA HIS A 151 -6.40 1.15 -6.36
C HIS A 151 -6.55 -0.17 -7.13
N VAL A 152 -6.53 -0.14 -8.48
CA VAL A 152 -6.46 -1.40 -9.25
C VAL A 152 -5.17 -2.13 -8.93
N MET A 153 -4.05 -1.42 -8.83
CA MET A 153 -2.74 -2.05 -8.51
C MET A 153 -2.74 -2.60 -7.09
N ASP A 154 -3.24 -1.84 -6.12
CA ASP A 154 -3.36 -2.26 -4.71
C ASP A 154 -4.22 -3.53 -4.54
N ASN A 155 -5.30 -3.65 -5.30
CA ASN A 155 -6.15 -4.84 -5.26
C ASN A 155 -5.57 -6.02 -6.06
N LEU A 156 -4.94 -5.76 -7.20
CA LEU A 156 -4.47 -6.79 -8.12
C LEU A 156 -3.18 -7.45 -7.63
N GLN A 157 -2.26 -6.70 -7.03
CA GLN A 157 -0.96 -7.19 -6.59
C GLN A 157 -1.10 -8.37 -5.60
N PRO A 158 -1.79 -8.24 -4.45
CA PRO A 158 -1.94 -9.35 -3.52
C PRO A 158 -2.79 -10.48 -4.09
N LEU A 159 -3.75 -10.20 -4.97
CA LEU A 159 -4.52 -11.23 -5.66
C LEU A 159 -3.62 -12.12 -6.53
N LEU A 160 -2.69 -11.52 -7.29
CA LEU A 160 -1.75 -12.27 -8.12
C LEU A 160 -0.80 -13.11 -7.27
N LEU A 161 -0.28 -12.58 -6.15
CA LEU A 161 0.58 -13.34 -5.23
C LEU A 161 -0.18 -14.52 -4.62
N ASN A 162 -1.38 -14.29 -4.10
CA ASN A 162 -2.23 -15.36 -3.55
C ASN A 162 -2.51 -16.45 -4.58
N ASN A 163 -2.85 -16.06 -5.81
CA ASN A 163 -3.09 -17.03 -6.89
C ASN A 163 -1.82 -17.81 -7.24
N SER A 164 -0.65 -17.14 -7.31
CA SER A 164 0.65 -17.77 -7.62
C SER A 164 1.08 -18.77 -6.53
N ASN A 165 0.67 -18.53 -5.28
CA ASN A 165 0.89 -19.40 -4.13
C ASN A 165 -0.19 -20.49 -3.98
N GLY A 166 -0.99 -20.73 -5.04
CA GLY A 166 -2.06 -21.74 -5.04
C GLY A 166 -3.16 -21.45 -4.03
N GLY A 167 -3.39 -20.20 -3.66
CA GLY A 167 -4.43 -19.76 -2.75
C GLY A 167 -4.14 -20.11 -1.27
N ALA A 168 -2.87 -20.28 -0.90
CA ALA A 168 -2.50 -20.68 0.46
C ALA A 168 -2.98 -19.68 1.52
N ASP A 169 -2.77 -18.39 1.31
CA ASP A 169 -3.18 -17.35 2.26
C ASP A 169 -4.70 -17.25 2.40
N TRP A 170 -5.45 -17.43 1.31
CA TRP A 170 -6.92 -17.48 1.39
C TRP A 170 -7.42 -18.66 2.23
N ARG A 171 -6.75 -19.84 2.12
CA ARG A 171 -7.11 -21.00 2.96
C ARG A 171 -6.71 -20.79 4.42
N GLU A 172 -5.50 -20.24 4.68
CA GLU A 172 -5.00 -19.96 6.03
C GLU A 172 -5.94 -19.03 6.79
N HIS A 173 -6.43 -17.98 6.11
CA HIS A 173 -7.34 -17.01 6.70
C HIS A 173 -8.83 -17.34 6.52
N GLU A 174 -9.15 -18.52 5.98
CA GLU A 174 -10.53 -19.00 5.78
C GLU A 174 -11.43 -18.01 5.03
N VAL A 175 -10.88 -17.33 4.00
CA VAL A 175 -11.53 -16.20 3.31
C VAL A 175 -12.74 -16.65 2.49
N TYR A 176 -13.83 -15.86 2.54
CA TYR A 176 -15.06 -16.11 1.80
C TYR A 176 -15.14 -15.32 0.49
N ALA A 177 -15.85 -15.87 -0.49
CA ALA A 177 -16.09 -15.23 -1.79
C ALA A 177 -16.68 -13.81 -1.66
N SER A 178 -17.63 -13.63 -0.73
CA SER A 178 -18.24 -12.31 -0.48
C SER A 178 -17.22 -11.24 -0.04
N GLN A 179 -16.20 -11.63 0.75
CA GLN A 179 -15.15 -10.73 1.22
C GLN A 179 -14.25 -10.31 0.06
N VAL A 180 -13.78 -11.28 -0.75
CA VAL A 180 -12.87 -11.00 -1.88
C VAL A 180 -13.58 -10.17 -2.94
N TYR A 181 -14.81 -10.52 -3.31
CA TYR A 181 -15.59 -9.75 -4.26
C TYR A 181 -15.92 -8.35 -3.73
N GLY A 182 -16.21 -8.22 -2.42
CA GLY A 182 -16.43 -6.93 -1.78
C GLY A 182 -15.25 -5.97 -1.99
N ARG A 183 -14.01 -6.45 -1.82
CA ARG A 183 -12.79 -5.68 -2.08
C ARG A 183 -12.60 -5.44 -3.59
N GLN A 184 -12.68 -6.48 -4.40
CA GLN A 184 -12.27 -6.46 -5.80
C GLN A 184 -13.26 -5.76 -6.74
N GLN A 185 -14.54 -5.64 -6.39
CA GLN A 185 -15.54 -5.05 -7.28
C GLN A 185 -15.22 -3.61 -7.69
N LYS A 186 -14.44 -2.87 -6.90
CA LYS A 186 -14.02 -1.49 -7.23
C LYS A 186 -12.98 -1.46 -8.35
N THR A 187 -12.22 -2.53 -8.58
CA THR A 187 -11.19 -2.64 -9.63
C THR A 187 -11.75 -2.28 -11.01
N ARG A 188 -13.01 -2.63 -11.31
CA ARG A 188 -13.66 -2.30 -12.58
C ARG A 188 -13.77 -0.80 -12.88
N TYR A 189 -13.72 0.05 -11.86
CA TYR A 189 -13.80 1.51 -12.04
C TYR A 189 -12.49 2.11 -12.55
N GLY A 190 -11.35 1.50 -12.23
CA GLY A 190 -10.05 1.89 -12.77
C GLY A 190 -9.66 1.09 -14.01
N SER A 191 -10.02 -0.21 -14.10
CA SER A 191 -9.77 -1.07 -15.26
C SER A 191 -10.80 -2.19 -15.37
N LYS A 192 -11.60 -2.16 -16.42
CA LYS A 192 -12.55 -3.23 -16.73
C LYS A 192 -11.83 -4.52 -17.14
N GLN A 193 -10.78 -4.41 -17.94
CA GLN A 193 -10.04 -5.56 -18.45
C GLN A 193 -9.30 -6.30 -17.34
N LEU A 194 -8.65 -5.58 -16.42
CA LEU A 194 -8.00 -6.19 -15.27
C LEU A 194 -9.01 -6.76 -14.28
N TYR A 195 -10.21 -6.18 -14.19
CA TYR A 195 -11.30 -6.76 -13.41
C TYR A 195 -11.79 -8.10 -13.99
N GLU A 196 -11.86 -8.26 -15.31
CA GLU A 196 -12.22 -9.53 -15.94
C GLU A 196 -11.22 -10.64 -15.59
N ILE A 197 -9.93 -10.32 -15.59
CA ILE A 197 -8.86 -11.25 -15.15
C ILE A 197 -9.02 -11.57 -13.66
N THR A 198 -9.26 -10.55 -12.82
CA THR A 198 -9.53 -10.71 -11.39
C THR A 198 -10.69 -11.69 -11.15
N ASP A 199 -11.82 -11.49 -11.84
CA ASP A 199 -13.02 -12.33 -11.73
C ASP A 199 -12.74 -13.78 -12.14
N GLN A 200 -11.96 -14.00 -13.21
CA GLN A 200 -11.55 -15.35 -13.62
C GLN A 200 -10.70 -16.04 -12.55
N ILE A 201 -9.69 -15.34 -11.99
CA ILE A 201 -8.85 -15.86 -10.92
C ILE A 201 -9.69 -16.25 -9.70
N LEU A 202 -10.62 -15.40 -9.29
CA LEU A 202 -11.49 -15.66 -8.14
C LEU A 202 -12.37 -16.88 -8.37
N LYS A 203 -13.05 -16.96 -9.51
CA LYS A 203 -13.90 -18.11 -9.88
C LYS A 203 -13.13 -19.43 -9.86
N GLU A 204 -11.91 -19.42 -10.39
CA GLU A 204 -11.07 -20.62 -10.37
C GLU A 204 -10.67 -21.03 -8.95
N ASN A 205 -10.34 -20.07 -8.07
CA ASN A 205 -9.94 -20.34 -6.69
C ASN A 205 -11.12 -20.76 -5.81
N ILE A 206 -12.32 -20.24 -6.05
CA ILE A 206 -13.57 -20.74 -5.42
C ILE A 206 -13.81 -22.20 -5.85
N LYS A 207 -13.77 -22.48 -7.16
CA LYS A 207 -13.94 -23.84 -7.68
C LYS A 207 -12.91 -24.84 -7.13
N LYS A 208 -11.67 -24.39 -6.87
CA LYS A 208 -10.60 -25.20 -6.25
C LYS A 208 -10.76 -25.36 -4.73
N GLY A 209 -11.69 -24.66 -4.09
CA GLY A 209 -11.88 -24.63 -2.64
C GLY A 209 -10.81 -23.83 -1.89
N ASN A 210 -10.06 -22.98 -2.56
CA ASN A 210 -9.11 -22.05 -1.94
C ASN A 210 -9.81 -20.85 -1.26
N ILE A 211 -10.97 -20.47 -1.77
CA ILE A 211 -11.86 -19.43 -1.25
C ILE A 211 -13.19 -20.11 -0.95
N LYS A 212 -13.73 -19.89 0.25
CA LYS A 212 -15.03 -20.43 0.69
C LYS A 212 -16.19 -19.73 -0.05
N GLU A 213 -17.28 -20.46 -0.33
CA GLU A 213 -18.52 -19.90 -0.91
C GLU A 213 -19.27 -19.01 0.09
#